data_58b3d2a3a7581701ba36389e91d68776
#
_entry.id   58b3d2a3a7581701ba36389e91d68776
#
_cell.length_a   1.000
_cell.length_b   1.000
_cell.length_c   1.000
_cell.angle_alpha   90.00
_cell.angle_beta   90.00
_cell.angle_gamma   90.00
#
_symmetry.space_group_name_H-M   'P 1'
#
loop_
_entity.id
_entity.type
_entity.pdbx_description
1 polymer ?
#
loop_
_entity_poly.entity_id
_entity_poly.type
_entity_poly.pdbx_seq_one_letter_code
_entity_poly.pdbx_strand_id
1 'polypeptide(L)'
;MQTAPNYLNPGIPSGLKRVIIPIVEANEQSLSGYGCLVTDPNEVEIEIVRWPSVGKRSVDTDSGDEGGTTEGMFFCEWKGDILYGSNEAVDGHYILGYGTEPEQASENHSNVPERLLLWHANYHPDGGQLFFPQTSKTFLVPLALPGDDIDPEDFVCFQFNGNEGLYIHPNVWHDGALTALDQHCFFDKQGAVHARVSVDFPREFKCLLEVPLERINRS
;
A
#
# COMPACT_ATOMS: atom_id res chain seq x y z
N MET A 1 19.65 -16.30 -1.00
CA MET A 1 18.29 -16.07 -0.47
C MET A 1 18.27 -14.67 0.11
N GLN A 2 17.44 -13.80 -0.42
CA GLN A 2 17.24 -12.47 0.15
C GLN A 2 16.43 -12.66 1.44
N THR A 3 16.93 -12.19 2.56
CA THR A 3 16.16 -12.21 3.81
C THR A 3 15.02 -11.18 3.67
N ALA A 4 13.82 -11.54 4.09
CA ALA A 4 12.71 -10.61 4.14
C ALA A 4 13.12 -9.33 4.90
N PRO A 5 12.69 -8.14 4.46
CA PRO A 5 13.00 -6.90 5.14
C PRO A 5 12.40 -6.90 6.56
N ASN A 6 13.07 -6.24 7.48
CA ASN A 6 12.49 -5.98 8.78
C ASN A 6 11.55 -4.76 8.65
N TYR A 7 10.26 -5.01 8.56
CA TYR A 7 9.26 -3.96 8.31
C TYR A 7 9.10 -2.95 9.45
N LEU A 8 9.53 -3.27 10.66
CA LEU A 8 9.55 -2.34 11.81
C LEU A 8 10.92 -1.67 12.01
N ASN A 9 11.93 -2.08 11.26
CA ASN A 9 13.25 -1.43 11.22
C ASN A 9 13.94 -1.71 9.90
N PRO A 10 13.54 -1.04 8.81
CA PRO A 10 14.02 -1.35 7.46
C PRO A 10 15.49 -1.00 7.21
N GLY A 11 16.15 -0.28 8.12
CA GLY A 11 17.57 0.05 7.99
C GLY A 11 17.90 0.89 6.75
N ILE A 12 17.15 1.95 6.51
CA ILE A 12 17.24 2.78 5.31
C ILE A 12 18.54 3.60 5.34
N PRO A 13 19.39 3.55 4.28
CA PRO A 13 20.58 4.36 4.20
C PRO A 13 20.26 5.87 4.11
N SER A 14 21.18 6.71 4.57
CA SER A 14 21.08 8.17 4.39
C SER A 14 21.43 8.61 2.95
N GLY A 15 21.01 9.84 2.60
CA GLY A 15 21.41 10.49 1.36
C GLY A 15 20.82 9.91 0.08
N LEU A 16 19.69 9.22 0.19
CA LEU A 16 18.98 8.69 -0.96
C LEU A 16 18.35 9.79 -1.82
N LYS A 17 18.22 9.52 -3.11
CA LYS A 17 17.42 10.37 -4.00
C LYS A 17 15.95 10.30 -3.62
N ARG A 18 15.21 11.35 -3.95
CA ARG A 18 13.76 11.38 -3.83
C ARG A 18 13.13 11.41 -5.20
N VAL A 19 12.16 10.54 -5.41
CA VAL A 19 11.31 10.53 -6.61
C VAL A 19 9.94 11.04 -6.18
N ILE A 20 9.60 12.25 -6.58
CA ILE A 20 8.29 12.85 -6.27
C ILE A 20 7.26 12.21 -7.19
N ILE A 21 6.32 11.50 -6.62
CA ILE A 21 5.23 10.88 -7.38
C ILE A 21 4.04 11.84 -7.49
N PRO A 22 3.34 11.85 -8.65
CA PRO A 22 2.18 12.71 -8.86
C PRO A 22 1.01 12.29 -7.96
N ILE A 23 0.24 13.28 -7.48
CA ILE A 23 -1.04 13.04 -6.80
C ILE A 23 -2.14 13.31 -7.80
N VAL A 24 -3.06 12.37 -7.95
CA VAL A 24 -4.25 12.47 -8.80
C VAL A 24 -5.51 12.15 -8.00
N GLU A 25 -6.62 12.78 -8.34
CA GLU A 25 -7.92 12.45 -7.75
C GLU A 25 -8.38 11.07 -8.22
N ALA A 26 -8.81 10.24 -7.25
CA ALA A 26 -9.34 8.92 -7.54
C ALA A 26 -10.75 9.04 -8.14
N ASN A 27 -10.94 8.47 -9.32
CA ASN A 27 -12.22 8.33 -9.99
C ASN A 27 -12.15 7.12 -10.94
N GLU A 28 -13.28 6.72 -11.52
CA GLU A 28 -13.36 5.56 -12.41
C GLU A 28 -12.36 5.61 -13.58
N GLN A 29 -12.11 6.80 -14.12
CA GLN A 29 -11.19 6.94 -15.25
C GLN A 29 -9.74 6.86 -14.81
N SER A 30 -9.35 7.54 -13.72
CA SER A 30 -7.97 7.57 -13.23
C SER A 30 -7.53 6.23 -12.65
N LEU A 31 -8.46 5.44 -12.08
CA LEU A 31 -8.21 4.11 -11.53
C LEU A 31 -8.22 2.98 -12.57
N SER A 32 -8.47 3.29 -13.85
CA SER A 32 -8.52 2.26 -14.90
C SER A 32 -7.22 1.45 -14.96
N GLY A 33 -7.31 0.13 -14.76
CA GLY A 33 -6.19 -0.80 -14.72
C GLY A 33 -5.55 -1.00 -13.33
N TYR A 34 -5.84 -0.13 -12.37
CA TYR A 34 -5.37 -0.26 -10.99
C TYR A 34 -6.40 -0.94 -10.09
N GLY A 35 -7.67 -0.58 -10.25
CA GLY A 35 -8.74 -1.04 -9.39
C GLY A 35 -10.04 -0.30 -9.68
N CYS A 36 -10.95 -0.31 -8.71
CA CYS A 36 -12.21 0.42 -8.81
C CYS A 36 -12.63 1.03 -7.47
N LEU A 37 -13.49 2.06 -7.55
CA LEU A 37 -14.15 2.64 -6.40
C LEU A 37 -15.20 1.67 -5.83
N VAL A 38 -15.34 1.66 -4.52
CA VAL A 38 -16.27 0.80 -3.78
C VAL A 38 -17.16 1.63 -2.90
N THR A 39 -18.48 1.53 -3.09
CA THR A 39 -19.50 2.22 -2.29
C THR A 39 -20.04 1.37 -1.15
N ASP A 40 -20.08 0.04 -1.30
CA ASP A 40 -20.47 -0.91 -0.27
C ASP A 40 -19.45 -2.06 -0.17
N PRO A 41 -18.72 -2.16 0.94
CA PRO A 41 -17.72 -3.21 1.10
C PRO A 41 -18.30 -4.64 1.16
N ASN A 42 -19.60 -4.78 1.46
CA ASN A 42 -20.27 -6.08 1.53
C ASN A 42 -20.61 -6.66 0.14
N GLU A 43 -20.65 -5.81 -0.88
CA GLU A 43 -20.91 -6.21 -2.26
C GLU A 43 -19.63 -6.58 -3.02
N VAL A 44 -18.45 -6.40 -2.40
CA VAL A 44 -17.16 -6.68 -3.04
C VAL A 44 -16.79 -8.14 -2.89
N GLU A 45 -16.66 -8.82 -4.03
CA GLU A 45 -16.01 -10.12 -4.11
C GLU A 45 -14.52 -9.93 -4.40
N ILE A 46 -13.66 -10.46 -3.52
CA ILE A 46 -12.22 -10.46 -3.75
C ILE A 46 -11.91 -11.49 -4.83
N GLU A 47 -11.29 -11.05 -5.92
CA GLU A 47 -10.76 -11.95 -6.93
C GLU A 47 -9.63 -12.78 -6.32
N ILE A 48 -9.79 -14.11 -6.34
CA ILE A 48 -8.77 -15.06 -5.91
C ILE A 48 -8.12 -15.67 -7.14
N VAL A 49 -6.81 -15.49 -7.23
CA VAL A 49 -5.97 -16.08 -8.25
C VAL A 49 -5.33 -17.33 -7.70
N ARG A 50 -5.44 -18.45 -8.44
CA ARG A 50 -4.81 -19.71 -8.03
C ARG A 50 -3.31 -19.55 -7.83
N TRP A 51 -2.85 -19.94 -6.66
CA TRP A 51 -1.43 -19.91 -6.32
C TRP A 51 -0.84 -21.35 -6.26
N PRO A 52 0.39 -21.57 -6.72
CA PRO A 52 1.23 -20.61 -7.45
C PRO A 52 0.62 -20.26 -8.81
N SER A 53 0.56 -18.98 -9.07
CA SER A 53 0.06 -18.49 -10.34
C SER A 53 0.92 -19.06 -11.47
N VAL A 54 0.26 -19.40 -12.50
CA VAL A 54 0.67 -20.04 -13.74
C VAL A 54 2.17 -20.02 -14.03
N GLY A 55 2.86 -21.09 -13.60
CA GLY A 55 4.15 -21.44 -14.17
C GLY A 55 4.00 -22.21 -15.49
N LYS A 56 5.09 -22.85 -15.95
CA LYS A 56 5.08 -23.70 -17.14
C LYS A 56 4.21 -24.99 -17.01
N ARG A 57 3.75 -25.29 -15.79
CA ARG A 57 2.91 -26.44 -15.50
C ARG A 57 1.63 -25.97 -14.85
N SER A 58 0.51 -26.56 -15.23
CA SER A 58 -0.78 -26.34 -14.59
C SER A 58 -0.78 -26.94 -13.18
N VAL A 59 -1.55 -26.33 -12.29
CA VAL A 59 -1.89 -26.93 -10.99
C VAL A 59 -2.70 -28.20 -11.24
N ASP A 60 -2.44 -29.26 -10.48
CA ASP A 60 -3.20 -30.50 -10.59
C ASP A 60 -4.67 -30.26 -10.25
N THR A 61 -5.54 -30.96 -10.95
CA THR A 61 -6.99 -30.87 -10.69
C THR A 61 -7.28 -31.24 -9.22
N ASP A 62 -8.16 -30.50 -8.58
CA ASP A 62 -8.55 -30.65 -7.16
C ASP A 62 -7.42 -30.45 -6.15
N SER A 63 -6.34 -29.84 -6.59
CA SER A 63 -5.24 -29.41 -5.74
C SER A 63 -4.95 -27.92 -5.94
N GLY A 64 -4.26 -27.31 -4.99
CA GLY A 64 -3.81 -25.93 -5.08
C GLY A 64 -4.63 -24.96 -4.25
N ASP A 65 -4.24 -23.74 -4.28
CA ASP A 65 -4.64 -22.76 -3.30
C ASP A 65 -5.89 -22.04 -3.71
N GLU A 66 -6.97 -22.60 -3.32
CA GLU A 66 -8.21 -21.87 -3.17
C GLU A 66 -8.18 -21.27 -1.76
N GLY A 67 -7.26 -20.31 -1.54
CA GLY A 67 -6.97 -19.78 -0.21
C GLY A 67 -8.13 -19.07 0.45
N GLY A 68 -9.22 -18.84 -0.26
CA GLY A 68 -10.33 -18.05 0.27
C GLY A 68 -9.93 -16.60 0.57
N THR A 69 -10.72 -15.93 1.42
CA THR A 69 -10.48 -14.54 1.82
C THR A 69 -10.27 -14.41 3.32
N THR A 70 -9.54 -13.37 3.72
CA THR A 70 -9.42 -12.91 5.10
C THR A 70 -9.83 -11.47 5.20
N GLU A 71 -10.28 -11.04 6.37
CA GLU A 71 -10.72 -9.67 6.62
C GLU A 71 -10.34 -9.21 8.03
N GLY A 72 -10.20 -7.90 8.20
CA GLY A 72 -9.87 -7.26 9.46
C GLY A 72 -9.81 -5.76 9.32
N MET A 73 -9.25 -5.09 10.31
CA MET A 73 -9.06 -3.66 10.28
C MET A 73 -7.62 -3.34 9.91
N PHE A 74 -7.45 -2.39 9.01
CA PHE A 74 -6.16 -1.77 8.70
C PHE A 74 -6.11 -0.39 9.33
N PHE A 75 -5.06 -0.13 10.10
CA PHE A 75 -4.83 1.15 10.75
C PHE A 75 -3.57 1.78 10.19
N CYS A 76 -3.60 3.10 9.97
CA CYS A 76 -2.40 3.89 9.79
C CYS A 76 -2.39 5.04 10.79
N GLU A 77 -1.24 5.26 11.45
CA GLU A 77 -1.07 6.21 12.54
C GLU A 77 0.30 6.87 12.48
N TRP A 78 0.32 8.20 12.57
CA TRP A 78 1.56 8.94 12.77
C TRP A 78 1.98 8.89 14.23
N LYS A 79 3.23 8.50 14.48
CA LYS A 79 3.93 8.70 15.75
C LYS A 79 5.14 9.58 15.47
N GLY A 80 5.03 10.86 15.80
CA GLY A 80 6.01 11.87 15.40
C GLY A 80 6.18 11.92 13.89
N ASP A 81 7.39 11.63 13.40
CA ASP A 81 7.74 11.65 11.97
C ASP A 81 7.57 10.28 11.29
N ILE A 82 7.03 9.27 11.96
CA ILE A 82 6.93 7.91 11.44
C ILE A 82 5.47 7.53 11.28
N LEU A 83 5.10 7.12 10.06
CA LEU A 83 3.79 6.56 9.76
C LEU A 83 3.84 5.04 9.91
N TYR A 84 3.12 4.53 10.89
CA TYR A 84 2.96 3.10 11.14
C TYR A 84 1.70 2.56 10.48
N GLY A 85 1.77 1.31 10.03
CA GLY A 85 0.63 0.51 9.61
C GLY A 85 0.48 -0.75 10.43
N SER A 86 -0.77 -1.15 10.69
CA SER A 86 -1.09 -2.48 11.20
C SER A 86 -2.31 -3.05 10.51
N ASN A 87 -2.27 -4.34 10.22
CA ASN A 87 -3.34 -5.05 9.50
C ASN A 87 -3.75 -6.31 10.27
N GLU A 88 -4.96 -6.29 10.83
CA GLU A 88 -5.50 -7.42 11.59
C GLU A 88 -5.83 -8.64 10.72
N ALA A 89 -6.15 -8.43 9.44
CA ALA A 89 -6.48 -9.51 8.52
C ALA A 89 -5.33 -10.51 8.33
N VAL A 90 -4.08 -10.05 8.52
CA VAL A 90 -2.85 -10.83 8.26
C VAL A 90 -1.81 -10.70 9.39
N ASP A 91 -2.21 -10.18 10.55
CA ASP A 91 -1.33 -9.95 11.72
C ASP A 91 -0.04 -9.18 11.32
N GLY A 92 -0.21 -8.16 10.48
CA GLY A 92 0.90 -7.38 9.92
C GLY A 92 1.16 -6.09 10.70
N HIS A 93 2.45 -5.76 10.91
CA HIS A 93 2.90 -4.50 11.51
C HIS A 93 4.10 -3.97 10.74
N TYR A 94 4.05 -2.70 10.31
CA TYR A 94 5.10 -2.11 9.47
C TYR A 94 5.24 -0.61 9.66
N ILE A 95 6.41 -0.09 9.29
CA ILE A 95 6.59 1.33 8.98
C ILE A 95 6.21 1.51 7.52
N LEU A 96 5.16 2.30 7.26
CA LEU A 96 4.73 2.68 5.92
C LEU A 96 5.65 3.75 5.32
N GLY A 97 6.10 4.70 6.15
CA GLY A 97 7.01 5.74 5.68
C GLY A 97 7.37 6.77 6.74
N TYR A 98 8.01 7.85 6.29
CA TYR A 98 8.63 8.86 7.15
C TYR A 98 8.26 10.27 6.68
N GLY A 99 7.98 11.17 7.63
CA GLY A 99 7.71 12.59 7.39
C GLY A 99 8.98 13.43 7.19
N THR A 100 10.12 12.89 7.53
CA THR A 100 11.46 13.49 7.37
C THR A 100 12.46 12.44 6.91
N GLU A 101 13.76 12.77 6.83
CA GLU A 101 14.79 11.77 6.53
C GLU A 101 14.74 10.63 7.55
N PRO A 102 14.78 9.37 7.13
CA PRO A 102 14.61 8.21 8.01
C PRO A 102 15.60 8.20 9.19
N GLU A 103 16.84 8.64 8.98
CA GLU A 103 17.86 8.72 10.04
C GLU A 103 17.61 9.81 11.07
N GLN A 104 16.71 10.77 10.79
CA GLN A 104 16.34 11.88 11.66
C GLN A 104 14.94 11.70 12.27
N ALA A 105 14.19 10.72 11.75
CA ALA A 105 12.81 10.49 12.16
C ALA A 105 12.72 10.06 13.62
N SER A 106 11.75 10.61 14.35
CA SER A 106 11.53 10.34 15.76
C SER A 106 10.04 10.31 16.08
N GLU A 107 9.62 9.39 16.92
CA GLU A 107 8.26 9.33 17.48
C GLU A 107 7.93 10.52 18.39
N ASN A 108 8.94 11.24 18.87
CA ASN A 108 8.77 12.34 19.81
C ASN A 108 8.63 13.72 19.15
N HIS A 109 8.70 13.81 17.83
CA HIS A 109 8.47 15.07 17.14
C HIS A 109 6.95 15.35 17.06
N SER A 110 6.59 16.64 17.12
CA SER A 110 5.19 17.09 17.09
C SER A 110 4.83 17.87 15.83
N ASN A 111 5.65 17.76 14.80
CA ASN A 111 5.41 18.46 13.55
C ASN A 111 4.35 17.74 12.70
N VAL A 112 3.52 18.52 12.02
CA VAL A 112 2.63 17.97 10.98
C VAL A 112 3.48 17.69 9.75
N PRO A 113 3.56 16.45 9.27
CA PRO A 113 4.38 16.12 8.11
C PRO A 113 3.91 16.87 6.85
N GLU A 114 4.85 17.49 6.12
CA GLU A 114 4.59 18.14 4.84
C GLU A 114 4.77 17.17 3.66
N ARG A 115 5.37 16.02 3.92
CA ARG A 115 5.64 14.97 2.95
C ARG A 115 5.57 13.60 3.61
N LEU A 116 5.49 12.57 2.79
CA LEU A 116 5.66 11.18 3.20
C LEU A 116 6.69 10.52 2.29
N LEU A 117 7.76 9.99 2.87
CA LEU A 117 8.81 9.25 2.20
C LEU A 117 8.52 7.75 2.33
N LEU A 118 8.23 7.08 1.22
CA LEU A 118 7.94 5.66 1.15
C LEU A 118 9.20 4.89 0.74
N TRP A 119 9.42 3.76 1.38
CA TRP A 119 10.61 2.94 1.15
C TRP A 119 10.30 1.61 0.46
N HIS A 120 9.04 1.20 0.43
CA HIS A 120 8.61 -0.12 0.02
C HIS A 120 7.29 -0.05 -0.74
N ALA A 121 7.06 -1.04 -1.61
CA ALA A 121 5.76 -1.40 -2.13
C ALA A 121 5.73 -2.90 -2.42
N ASN A 122 4.53 -3.45 -2.58
CA ASN A 122 4.34 -4.85 -2.92
C ASN A 122 3.12 -5.03 -3.83
N TYR A 123 2.95 -6.23 -4.36
CA TYR A 123 1.69 -6.68 -4.94
C TYR A 123 1.35 -8.09 -4.46
N HIS A 124 0.07 -8.43 -4.52
CA HIS A 124 -0.43 -9.75 -4.18
C HIS A 124 -0.79 -10.50 -5.47
N PRO A 125 -0.05 -11.58 -5.83
CA PRO A 125 -0.36 -12.40 -7.01
C PRO A 125 -1.54 -13.35 -6.78
N ASP A 126 -1.93 -13.59 -5.53
CA ASP A 126 -2.98 -14.53 -5.15
C ASP A 126 -4.39 -13.92 -5.10
N GLY A 127 -4.51 -12.59 -5.14
CA GLY A 127 -5.82 -11.95 -5.10
C GLY A 127 -5.78 -10.44 -5.10
N GLY A 128 -6.96 -9.83 -5.15
CA GLY A 128 -7.15 -8.40 -4.97
C GLY A 128 -7.22 -8.03 -3.48
N GLN A 129 -7.23 -6.71 -3.22
CA GLN A 129 -7.35 -6.17 -1.88
C GLN A 129 -8.33 -4.99 -1.82
N LEU A 130 -9.16 -4.96 -0.79
CA LEU A 130 -10.09 -3.88 -0.50
C LEU A 130 -9.61 -3.07 0.70
N PHE A 131 -9.54 -1.74 0.54
CA PHE A 131 -9.48 -0.78 1.63
C PHE A 131 -10.75 0.06 1.64
N PHE A 132 -11.58 -0.07 2.67
CA PHE A 132 -12.80 0.72 2.82
C PHE A 132 -12.73 1.62 4.07
N PRO A 133 -12.74 2.97 3.90
CA PRO A 133 -12.53 3.89 5.02
C PRO A 133 -13.67 3.81 6.03
N GLN A 134 -13.35 3.86 7.31
CA GLN A 134 -14.33 3.87 8.39
C GLN A 134 -14.80 5.28 8.76
N THR A 135 -14.21 6.29 8.14
CA THR A 135 -14.61 7.69 8.29
C THR A 135 -14.50 8.39 6.94
N SER A 136 -15.40 9.36 6.70
CA SER A 136 -15.40 10.18 5.45
C SER A 136 -14.25 11.20 5.45
N LYS A 137 -13.02 10.75 5.59
CA LYS A 137 -11.81 11.57 5.56
C LYS A 137 -10.93 11.20 4.39
N THR A 138 -10.29 12.19 3.81
CA THR A 138 -9.34 12.00 2.72
C THR A 138 -8.23 11.02 3.09
N PHE A 139 -7.93 10.10 2.17
CA PHE A 139 -6.82 9.17 2.27
C PHE A 139 -6.09 9.03 0.93
N LEU A 140 -4.94 8.39 0.95
CA LEU A 140 -4.03 8.26 -0.18
C LEU A 140 -3.65 6.81 -0.38
N VAL A 141 -3.49 6.40 -1.63
CA VAL A 141 -2.93 5.09 -1.97
C VAL A 141 -1.97 5.24 -3.16
N PRO A 142 -0.67 5.00 -2.98
CA PRO A 142 0.28 4.91 -4.07
C PRO A 142 0.09 3.59 -4.83
N LEU A 143 -0.08 3.67 -6.14
CA LEU A 143 -0.27 2.51 -7.00
C LEU A 143 0.65 2.59 -8.22
N ALA A 144 1.07 1.41 -8.72
CA ALA A 144 1.63 1.28 -10.06
C ALA A 144 1.02 0.07 -10.77
N LEU A 145 0.95 0.13 -12.10
CA LEU A 145 0.37 -0.92 -12.92
C LEU A 145 1.16 -2.23 -12.81
N PRO A 146 0.52 -3.39 -13.05
CA PRO A 146 1.20 -4.68 -13.01
C PRO A 146 2.40 -4.76 -13.95
N GLY A 147 3.48 -5.35 -13.47
CA GLY A 147 4.71 -5.60 -14.23
C GLY A 147 5.87 -5.87 -13.28
N ASP A 148 6.81 -6.73 -13.69
CA ASP A 148 7.99 -7.04 -12.88
C ASP A 148 9.12 -6.02 -13.05
N ASP A 149 9.12 -5.29 -14.17
CA ASP A 149 10.09 -4.23 -14.49
C ASP A 149 9.55 -2.87 -14.00
N ILE A 150 9.31 -2.75 -12.69
CA ILE A 150 8.76 -1.53 -12.09
C ILE A 150 9.86 -0.49 -11.87
N ASP A 151 9.58 0.75 -12.20
CA ASP A 151 10.42 1.90 -11.88
C ASP A 151 9.74 2.81 -10.84
N PRO A 152 10.49 3.52 -9.99
CA PRO A 152 9.93 4.47 -9.02
C PRO A 152 9.01 5.52 -9.64
N GLU A 153 9.28 5.93 -10.88
CA GLU A 153 8.52 6.92 -11.65
C GLU A 153 7.17 6.38 -12.19
N ASP A 154 6.93 5.06 -12.12
CA ASP A 154 5.67 4.44 -12.52
C ASP A 154 4.55 4.62 -11.47
N PHE A 155 4.94 5.00 -10.25
CA PHE A 155 3.99 5.19 -9.17
C PHE A 155 3.20 6.50 -9.29
N VAL A 156 1.89 6.38 -9.03
CA VAL A 156 0.95 7.50 -8.91
C VAL A 156 0.26 7.39 -7.56
N CYS A 157 0.20 8.48 -6.82
CA CYS A 157 -0.52 8.54 -5.55
C CYS A 157 -1.97 8.98 -5.80
N PHE A 158 -2.92 8.09 -5.56
CA PHE A 158 -4.34 8.39 -5.71
C PHE A 158 -4.90 8.98 -4.42
N GLN A 159 -5.59 10.12 -4.56
CA GLN A 159 -6.28 10.78 -3.45
C GLN A 159 -7.78 10.47 -3.50
N PHE A 160 -8.29 9.94 -2.41
CA PHE A 160 -9.69 9.60 -2.21
C PHE A 160 -10.35 10.59 -1.25
N ASN A 161 -11.63 10.90 -1.47
CA ASN A 161 -12.40 11.82 -0.63
C ASN A 161 -12.94 11.20 0.67
N GLY A 162 -12.78 9.87 0.82
CA GLY A 162 -13.21 9.12 2.01
C GLY A 162 -14.66 8.66 2.03
N ASN A 163 -15.45 8.94 0.99
CA ASN A 163 -16.82 8.45 0.88
C ASN A 163 -16.91 7.07 0.22
N GLU A 164 -15.86 6.67 -0.47
CA GLU A 164 -15.75 5.41 -1.21
C GLU A 164 -14.45 4.74 -0.83
N GLY A 165 -14.43 3.42 -0.86
CA GLY A 165 -13.23 2.60 -0.72
C GLY A 165 -12.54 2.34 -2.07
N LEU A 166 -11.44 1.63 -2.00
CA LEU A 166 -10.66 1.18 -3.15
C LEU A 166 -10.57 -0.34 -3.15
N TYR A 167 -11.00 -0.97 -4.23
CA TYR A 167 -10.61 -2.33 -4.56
C TYR A 167 -9.42 -2.30 -5.51
N ILE A 168 -8.32 -2.90 -5.11
CA ILE A 168 -7.07 -3.03 -5.89
C ILE A 168 -7.09 -4.37 -6.61
N HIS A 169 -6.85 -4.36 -7.92
CA HIS A 169 -6.77 -5.60 -8.70
C HIS A 169 -5.51 -6.42 -8.34
N PRO A 170 -5.56 -7.77 -8.51
CA PRO A 170 -4.37 -8.60 -8.34
C PRO A 170 -3.19 -8.08 -9.17
N ASN A 171 -1.98 -8.24 -8.64
CA ASN A 171 -0.71 -7.83 -9.26
C ASN A 171 -0.49 -6.30 -9.40
N VAL A 172 -1.40 -5.45 -8.99
CA VAL A 172 -1.16 -4.00 -8.93
C VAL A 172 -0.23 -3.69 -7.76
N TRP A 173 0.86 -2.97 -8.03
CA TRP A 173 1.79 -2.51 -7.00
C TRP A 173 1.13 -1.50 -6.08
N HIS A 174 1.27 -1.71 -4.78
CA HIS A 174 0.71 -0.85 -3.73
C HIS A 174 1.47 -1.03 -2.42
N ASP A 175 1.16 -0.20 -1.46
CA ASP A 175 1.42 -0.39 -0.04
C ASP A 175 0.11 -0.19 0.71
N GLY A 176 0.11 -0.09 2.03
CA GLY A 176 -1.09 0.21 2.80
C GLY A 176 -1.72 1.56 2.41
N ALA A 177 -2.98 1.74 2.78
CA ALA A 177 -3.63 3.04 2.67
C ALA A 177 -2.97 4.04 3.64
N LEU A 178 -2.75 5.27 3.16
CA LEU A 178 -1.98 6.30 3.84
C LEU A 178 -2.88 7.45 4.28
N THR A 179 -2.46 8.20 5.30
CA THR A 179 -3.16 9.39 5.77
C THR A 179 -2.23 10.59 5.94
N ALA A 180 -2.75 11.79 5.65
CA ALA A 180 -2.16 13.06 6.04
C ALA A 180 -2.68 13.58 7.40
N LEU A 181 -3.60 12.85 8.03
CA LEU A 181 -4.15 13.10 9.36
C LEU A 181 -3.38 12.28 10.39
N ASP A 182 -3.61 12.53 11.68
CA ASP A 182 -2.94 11.81 12.76
C ASP A 182 -3.12 10.30 12.66
N GLN A 183 -4.33 9.85 12.28
CA GLN A 183 -4.64 8.44 12.09
C GLN A 183 -5.83 8.24 11.15
N HIS A 184 -5.89 7.05 10.54
CA HIS A 184 -7.04 6.59 9.77
C HIS A 184 -7.23 5.08 9.94
N CYS A 185 -8.46 4.60 9.70
CA CYS A 185 -8.82 3.20 9.84
C CYS A 185 -9.66 2.75 8.65
N PHE A 186 -9.39 1.54 8.16
CA PHE A 186 -10.05 0.94 7.00
C PHE A 186 -10.50 -0.48 7.33
N PHE A 187 -11.65 -0.88 6.83
CA PHE A 187 -11.94 -2.29 6.67
C PHE A 187 -11.09 -2.82 5.53
N ASP A 188 -10.34 -3.88 5.79
CA ASP A 188 -9.46 -4.57 4.84
C ASP A 188 -10.01 -5.97 4.56
N LYS A 189 -10.04 -6.35 3.28
CA LYS A 189 -10.39 -7.69 2.85
C LYS A 189 -9.52 -8.09 1.67
N GLN A 190 -8.93 -9.26 1.74
CA GLN A 190 -7.94 -9.71 0.76
C GLN A 190 -7.88 -11.24 0.66
N GLY A 191 -7.02 -11.76 -0.24
CA GLY A 191 -6.74 -13.19 -0.33
C GLY A 191 -6.08 -13.71 0.95
N ALA A 192 -6.56 -14.87 1.46
CA ALA A 192 -6.04 -15.46 2.69
C ALA A 192 -4.62 -16.02 2.58
N VAL A 193 -4.15 -16.33 1.36
CA VAL A 193 -2.76 -16.77 1.12
C VAL A 193 -1.78 -15.64 1.37
N HIS A 194 -2.17 -14.40 1.03
CA HIS A 194 -1.37 -13.20 1.21
C HIS A 194 0.05 -13.32 0.66
N ALA A 195 0.18 -13.94 -0.51
CA ALA A 195 1.46 -13.97 -1.22
C ALA A 195 1.91 -12.55 -1.55
N ARG A 196 3.21 -12.26 -1.43
CA ARG A 196 3.77 -10.93 -1.72
C ARG A 196 4.97 -11.01 -2.64
N VAL A 197 4.97 -10.12 -3.62
CA VAL A 197 6.17 -9.72 -4.37
C VAL A 197 6.46 -8.28 -4.00
N SER A 198 7.67 -7.99 -3.57
CA SER A 198 8.03 -6.70 -2.95
C SER A 198 9.14 -5.99 -3.71
N VAL A 199 9.13 -4.67 -3.67
CA VAL A 199 10.20 -3.78 -4.10
C VAL A 199 10.70 -2.96 -2.89
N ASP A 200 12.01 -2.89 -2.70
CA ASP A 200 12.70 -2.09 -1.70
C ASP A 200 13.42 -0.95 -2.43
N PHE A 201 12.80 0.23 -2.50
CA PHE A 201 13.33 1.36 -3.26
C PHE A 201 14.74 1.79 -2.85
N PRO A 202 15.09 1.86 -1.54
CA PRO A 202 16.46 2.08 -1.09
C PRO A 202 17.49 1.11 -1.66
N ARG A 203 17.17 -0.18 -1.65
CA ARG A 203 18.11 -1.23 -2.07
C ARG A 203 18.24 -1.33 -3.58
N GLU A 204 17.12 -1.29 -4.29
CA GLU A 204 17.06 -1.53 -5.72
C GLU A 204 17.37 -0.26 -6.54
N PHE A 205 16.79 0.89 -6.15
CA PHE A 205 16.85 2.13 -6.92
C PHE A 205 17.66 3.25 -6.27
N LYS A 206 18.13 3.08 -5.03
CA LYS A 206 18.83 4.13 -4.26
C LYS A 206 17.99 5.40 -4.10
N CYS A 207 16.69 5.23 -3.91
CA CYS A 207 15.76 6.34 -3.74
C CYS A 207 14.68 6.04 -2.67
N LEU A 208 13.90 7.07 -2.36
CA LEU A 208 12.62 6.99 -1.66
C LEU A 208 11.57 7.64 -2.57
N LEU A 209 10.34 7.11 -2.57
CA LEU A 209 9.23 7.84 -3.18
C LEU A 209 8.79 8.95 -2.24
N GLU A 210 8.52 10.13 -2.78
CA GLU A 210 8.02 11.27 -2.01
C GLU A 210 6.59 11.62 -2.43
N VAL A 211 5.67 11.60 -1.45
CA VAL A 211 4.29 12.09 -1.59
C VAL A 211 4.22 13.45 -0.91
N PRO A 212 3.97 14.57 -1.64
CA PRO A 212 3.89 15.92 -1.07
C PRO A 212 2.55 16.15 -0.35
N LEU A 213 2.51 15.99 0.97
CA LEU A 213 1.29 16.10 1.79
C LEU A 213 0.73 17.52 1.93
N GLU A 214 1.53 18.56 1.64
CA GLU A 214 1.08 19.94 1.62
C GLU A 214 0.01 20.23 0.54
N ARG A 215 -0.04 19.39 -0.49
CA ARG A 215 -0.99 19.52 -1.62
C ARG A 215 -2.33 18.85 -1.36
N ILE A 216 -2.48 18.21 -0.21
CA ILE A 216 -3.67 17.42 0.13
C ILE A 216 -4.63 18.28 0.92
N ASN A 217 -5.90 18.27 0.51
CA ASN A 217 -6.95 18.84 1.32
C ASN A 217 -7.18 17.93 2.55
N ARG A 218 -6.87 18.45 3.74
CA ARG A 218 -6.98 17.72 5.03
C ARG A 218 -8.39 17.85 5.64
N SER A 219 -9.40 18.08 4.80
CA SER A 219 -10.81 18.21 5.24
C SER A 219 -11.46 16.85 5.51
#